data_5cfad63f552f04e220f10e5ecb18b787
#
_entry.id   5cfad63f552f04e220f10e5ecb18b787
#
_cell.length_a   1.000
_cell.length_b   1.000
_cell.length_c   1.000
_cell.angle_alpha   90.00
_cell.angle_beta   90.00
_cell.angle_gamma   90.00
#
_symmetry.space_group_name_H-M   'P 1'
#
loop_
_entity.id
_entity.type
_entity.pdbx_description
1 polymer ?
#
loop_
_entity_poly.entity_id
_entity_poly.type
_entity_poly.pdbx_seq_one_letter_code
_entity_poly.pdbx_strand_id
1 'polypeptide(L)'
;MQNQGKQKTDGYIKNQNMRLKEMRLNILLKILCVIVPLAILMAVLWGIMSINPPPEKWEQKQITYSNISRERGARRSTYVLYTTDGDRYILGTGTEETELLSQQLIPNQQYSIIYCENIFTKITQSLSSPDNEFIDLDKSIAEWEHDQKIFHMICAIMICLMLIGSVISYAFWCRKECQEIKKIKSKISTRLSKKNM
;
A
#
# COMPACT_ATOMS: atom_id res chain seq x y z
N MET A 1 -5.29 -38.31 -54.06
CA MET A 1 -4.09 -37.67 -53.45
C MET A 1 -4.32 -36.28 -52.84
N GLN A 2 -5.28 -35.46 -53.26
CA GLN A 2 -5.53 -34.11 -52.71
C GLN A 2 -6.01 -34.05 -51.22
N ASN A 3 -6.71 -35.08 -50.73
CA ASN A 3 -7.24 -35.08 -49.36
C ASN A 3 -6.19 -35.25 -48.25
N GLN A 4 -5.11 -36.00 -48.53
CA GLN A 4 -4.02 -36.20 -47.55
C GLN A 4 -3.17 -34.93 -47.30
N GLY A 5 -3.01 -34.09 -48.34
CA GLY A 5 -2.31 -32.82 -48.23
C GLY A 5 -3.05 -31.78 -47.35
N LYS A 6 -4.38 -31.72 -47.49
CA LYS A 6 -5.25 -30.84 -46.70
C LYS A 6 -5.19 -31.22 -45.21
N GLN A 7 -5.30 -32.50 -44.90
CA GLN A 7 -5.32 -33.00 -43.51
C GLN A 7 -3.99 -32.75 -42.78
N LYS A 8 -2.84 -32.92 -43.46
CA LYS A 8 -1.50 -32.59 -42.93
C LYS A 8 -1.33 -31.09 -42.65
N THR A 9 -1.90 -30.24 -43.51
CA THR A 9 -1.80 -28.78 -43.34
C THR A 9 -2.66 -28.29 -42.17
N ASP A 10 -3.86 -28.81 -41.98
CA ASP A 10 -4.78 -28.45 -40.90
C ASP A 10 -4.23 -28.92 -39.53
N GLY A 11 -3.63 -30.10 -39.45
CA GLY A 11 -2.93 -30.57 -38.23
C GLY A 11 -1.74 -29.69 -37.86
N TYR A 12 -0.96 -29.26 -38.86
CA TYR A 12 0.16 -28.35 -38.63
C TYR A 12 -0.33 -26.99 -38.10
N ILE A 13 -1.34 -26.38 -38.70
CA ILE A 13 -1.89 -25.09 -38.29
C ILE A 13 -2.44 -25.17 -36.86
N LYS A 14 -3.16 -26.25 -36.53
CA LYS A 14 -3.69 -26.50 -35.17
C LYS A 14 -2.57 -26.56 -34.13
N ASN A 15 -1.48 -27.30 -34.42
CA ASN A 15 -0.31 -27.39 -33.54
C ASN A 15 0.38 -26.04 -33.35
N GLN A 16 0.56 -25.27 -34.42
CA GLN A 16 1.18 -23.93 -34.32
C GLN A 16 0.30 -22.93 -33.50
N ASN A 17 -1.03 -23.04 -33.63
CA ASN A 17 -1.95 -22.22 -32.85
C ASN A 17 -1.92 -22.58 -31.34
N MET A 18 -1.79 -23.86 -30.99
CA MET A 18 -1.59 -24.27 -29.59
C MET A 18 -0.28 -23.68 -29.02
N ARG A 19 0.82 -23.84 -29.78
CA ARG A 19 2.12 -23.26 -29.38
C ARG A 19 2.07 -21.75 -29.22
N LEU A 20 1.33 -21.02 -30.07
CA LEU A 20 1.09 -19.58 -29.92
C LEU A 20 0.34 -19.23 -28.64
N LYS A 21 -0.65 -20.04 -28.26
CA LYS A 21 -1.39 -19.83 -27.00
C LYS A 21 -0.48 -20.03 -25.79
N GLU A 22 0.32 -21.08 -25.78
CA GLU A 22 1.28 -21.35 -24.68
C GLU A 22 2.31 -20.24 -24.54
N MET A 23 2.87 -19.76 -25.66
CA MET A 23 3.84 -18.66 -25.63
C MET A 23 3.22 -17.35 -25.12
N ARG A 24 1.98 -17.04 -25.49
CA ARG A 24 1.25 -15.88 -24.98
C ARG A 24 0.98 -15.99 -23.48
N LEU A 25 0.60 -17.19 -23.03
CA LEU A 25 0.39 -17.46 -21.61
C LEU A 25 1.68 -17.28 -20.80
N ASN A 26 2.80 -17.79 -21.31
CA ASN A 26 4.11 -17.61 -20.67
C ASN A 26 4.52 -16.14 -20.58
N ILE A 27 4.30 -15.35 -21.61
CA ILE A 27 4.54 -13.89 -21.57
C ILE A 27 3.67 -13.24 -20.49
N LEU A 28 2.39 -13.57 -20.45
CA LEU A 28 1.46 -13.04 -19.45
C LEU A 28 1.91 -13.40 -18.02
N LEU A 29 2.27 -14.65 -17.78
CA LEU A 29 2.76 -15.11 -16.47
C LEU A 29 4.02 -14.38 -16.04
N LYS A 30 4.98 -14.18 -16.94
CA LYS A 30 6.21 -13.43 -16.65
C LYS A 30 5.94 -11.98 -16.27
N ILE A 31 4.99 -11.33 -16.94
CA ILE A 31 4.57 -9.96 -16.62
C ILE A 31 3.86 -9.93 -15.26
N LEU A 32 2.96 -10.87 -14.99
CA LEU A 32 2.24 -10.98 -13.72
C LEU A 32 3.18 -11.22 -12.54
N CYS A 33 4.24 -12.02 -12.70
CA CYS A 33 5.25 -12.25 -11.67
C CYS A 33 5.97 -10.97 -11.21
N VAL A 34 5.99 -9.92 -12.04
CA VAL A 34 6.56 -8.61 -11.65
C VAL A 34 5.50 -7.70 -11.07
N ILE A 35 4.33 -7.62 -11.71
CA ILE A 35 3.28 -6.66 -11.31
C ILE A 35 2.61 -7.06 -10.00
N VAL A 36 2.31 -8.34 -9.79
CA VAL A 36 1.55 -8.81 -8.62
C VAL A 36 2.25 -8.52 -7.28
N PRO A 37 3.55 -8.83 -7.08
CA PRO A 37 4.23 -8.51 -5.83
C PRO A 37 4.26 -7.00 -5.54
N LEU A 38 4.43 -6.18 -6.56
CA LEU A 38 4.46 -4.73 -6.42
C LEU A 38 3.06 -4.17 -6.11
N ALA A 39 2.01 -4.71 -6.72
CA ALA A 39 0.63 -4.34 -6.40
C ALA A 39 0.27 -4.71 -4.95
N ILE A 40 0.71 -5.87 -4.46
CA ILE A 40 0.52 -6.28 -3.06
C ILE A 40 1.26 -5.31 -2.13
N LEU A 41 2.52 -4.95 -2.44
CA LEU A 41 3.28 -4.01 -1.64
C LEU A 41 2.60 -2.63 -1.58
N MET A 42 2.08 -2.13 -2.70
CA MET A 42 1.30 -0.88 -2.75
C MET A 42 0.02 -0.96 -1.91
N ALA A 43 -0.69 -2.09 -1.96
CA ALA A 43 -1.90 -2.29 -1.14
C ALA A 43 -1.56 -2.30 0.35
N VAL A 44 -0.44 -2.91 0.76
CA VAL A 44 0.04 -2.90 2.15
C VAL A 44 0.41 -1.49 2.59
N LEU A 45 1.16 -0.75 1.77
CA LEU A 45 1.51 0.65 2.06
C LEU A 45 0.25 1.52 2.20
N TRP A 46 -0.70 1.37 1.29
CA TRP A 46 -1.99 2.06 1.38
C TRP A 46 -2.75 1.71 2.67
N GLY A 47 -2.77 0.42 3.04
CA GLY A 47 -3.39 -0.02 4.30
C GLY A 47 -2.73 0.62 5.52
N ILE A 48 -1.40 0.72 5.56
CA ILE A 48 -0.67 1.37 6.66
C ILE A 48 -1.06 2.85 6.79
N MET A 49 -1.17 3.56 5.66
CA MET A 49 -1.55 4.99 5.70
C MET A 49 -3.02 5.22 6.06
N SER A 50 -3.90 4.26 5.75
CA SER A 50 -5.31 4.33 6.15
C SER A 50 -5.53 4.20 7.67
N ILE A 51 -4.47 3.81 8.41
CA ILE A 51 -4.50 3.73 9.88
C ILE A 51 -4.46 5.13 10.52
N ASN A 52 -3.94 6.14 9.82
CA ASN A 52 -3.80 7.50 10.33
C ASN A 52 -4.79 8.44 9.59
N PRO A 53 -6.02 8.61 10.09
CA PRO A 53 -7.05 9.37 9.42
C PRO A 53 -6.68 10.85 9.30
N PRO A 54 -7.20 11.56 8.27
CA PRO A 54 -6.95 12.99 8.09
C PRO A 54 -7.56 13.84 9.22
N PRO A 55 -7.05 15.05 9.46
CA PRO A 55 -7.48 15.93 10.55
C PRO A 55 -9.00 16.19 10.61
N GLU A 56 -9.69 16.20 9.47
CA GLU A 56 -11.15 16.39 9.39
C GLU A 56 -11.95 15.25 10.06
N LYS A 57 -11.30 14.10 10.29
CA LYS A 57 -11.89 12.93 10.97
C LYS A 57 -11.46 12.77 12.41
N TRP A 58 -10.69 13.72 12.94
CA TRP A 58 -10.31 13.70 14.34
C TRP A 58 -11.49 14.11 15.21
N GLU A 59 -11.66 13.43 16.31
CA GLU A 59 -12.76 13.66 17.22
C GLU A 59 -12.32 14.49 18.42
N GLN A 60 -13.16 15.43 18.83
CA GLN A 60 -12.96 16.21 20.06
C GLN A 60 -13.87 15.69 21.17
N LYS A 61 -13.32 15.50 22.36
CA LYS A 61 -14.04 15.06 23.55
C LYS A 61 -13.54 15.76 24.79
N GLN A 62 -14.45 16.03 25.75
CA GLN A 62 -14.08 16.40 27.11
C GLN A 62 -13.83 15.11 27.91
N ILE A 63 -12.69 15.04 28.57
CA ILE A 63 -12.27 13.91 29.39
C ILE A 63 -11.95 14.34 30.81
N THR A 64 -12.14 13.46 31.77
CA THR A 64 -11.63 13.64 33.14
C THR A 64 -10.38 12.82 33.29
N TYR A 65 -9.23 13.47 33.45
CA TYR A 65 -7.93 12.83 33.55
C TYR A 65 -7.80 12.02 34.85
N SER A 66 -7.28 10.80 34.74
CA SER A 66 -6.95 9.93 35.86
C SER A 66 -5.43 9.82 36.07
N ASN A 67 -4.72 9.24 35.13
CA ASN A 67 -3.27 9.10 35.22
C ASN A 67 -2.65 8.84 33.83
N ILE A 68 -1.32 8.99 33.75
CA ILE A 68 -0.52 8.50 32.61
C ILE A 68 0.26 7.28 33.07
N SER A 69 0.26 6.22 32.29
CA SER A 69 1.03 5.01 32.55
C SER A 69 1.88 4.63 31.34
N ARG A 70 3.07 4.08 31.63
CA ARG A 70 3.96 3.53 30.61
C ARG A 70 3.65 2.07 30.40
N GLU A 71 3.08 1.74 29.24
CA GLU A 71 2.85 0.34 28.85
C GLU A 71 4.03 -0.19 28.04
N ARG A 72 4.52 -1.37 28.40
CA ARG A 72 5.56 -2.06 27.67
C ARG A 72 4.94 -2.91 26.56
N GLY A 73 5.06 -2.46 25.31
CA GLY A 73 4.80 -3.30 24.15
C GLY A 73 5.96 -4.25 23.83
N ALA A 74 5.75 -5.18 22.90
CA ALA A 74 6.76 -6.17 22.50
C ALA A 74 8.05 -5.53 21.94
N ARG A 75 8.00 -4.33 21.38
CA ARG A 75 9.14 -3.64 20.73
C ARG A 75 9.41 -2.24 21.26
N ARG A 76 8.41 -1.54 21.79
CA ARG A 76 8.52 -0.16 22.29
C ARG A 76 7.63 0.05 23.50
N SER A 77 8.03 0.94 24.39
CA SER A 77 7.16 1.44 25.44
C SER A 77 6.27 2.53 24.86
N THR A 78 5.01 2.51 25.24
CA THR A 78 4.00 3.49 24.81
C THR A 78 3.44 4.16 26.06
N TYR A 79 3.25 5.45 26.03
CA TYR A 79 2.58 6.17 27.11
C TYR A 79 1.10 6.26 26.81
N VAL A 80 0.28 5.96 27.83
CA VAL A 80 -1.18 5.92 27.71
C VAL A 80 -1.77 6.84 28.79
N LEU A 81 -2.59 7.77 28.34
CA LEU A 81 -3.43 8.60 29.20
C LEU A 81 -4.72 7.84 29.49
N TYR A 82 -5.05 7.72 30.79
CA TYR A 82 -6.27 7.10 31.28
C TYR A 82 -7.23 8.15 31.80
N THR A 83 -8.52 7.94 31.51
CA THR A 83 -9.61 8.78 32.05
C THR A 83 -10.31 8.06 33.18
N THR A 84 -11.06 8.79 33.98
CA THR A 84 -11.89 8.23 35.06
C THR A 84 -13.00 7.32 34.54
N ASP A 85 -13.43 7.52 33.28
CA ASP A 85 -14.45 6.71 32.62
C ASP A 85 -13.87 5.39 32.04
N GLY A 86 -12.56 5.17 32.18
CA GLY A 86 -11.86 3.98 31.68
C GLY A 86 -11.41 4.05 30.22
N ASP A 87 -11.60 5.18 29.54
CA ASP A 87 -11.06 5.39 28.20
C ASP A 87 -9.53 5.49 28.22
N ARG A 88 -8.91 5.05 27.10
CA ARG A 88 -7.44 4.99 26.93
C ARG A 88 -7.04 5.74 25.69
N TYR A 89 -6.08 6.65 25.83
CA TYR A 89 -5.55 7.45 24.73
C TYR A 89 -4.03 7.32 24.66
N ILE A 90 -3.50 6.91 23.51
CA ILE A 90 -2.06 6.80 23.30
C ILE A 90 -1.49 8.22 23.09
N LEU A 91 -0.42 8.53 23.82
CA LEU A 91 0.33 9.76 23.64
C LEU A 91 1.45 9.53 22.61
N GLY A 92 1.43 10.33 21.54
CA GLY A 92 2.47 10.31 20.50
C GLY A 92 3.77 11.04 20.89
N THR A 93 3.80 11.63 22.10
CA THR A 93 4.93 12.42 22.61
C THR A 93 6.11 11.56 23.06
N GLY A 94 7.32 12.14 23.05
CA GLY A 94 8.54 11.51 23.56
C GLY A 94 8.51 11.29 25.08
N THR A 95 9.48 10.54 25.60
CA THR A 95 9.55 10.21 27.03
C THR A 95 9.64 11.46 27.90
N GLU A 96 10.52 12.41 27.55
CA GLU A 96 10.71 13.65 28.31
C GLU A 96 9.46 14.54 28.29
N GLU A 97 8.85 14.71 27.12
CA GLU A 97 7.62 15.49 26.97
C GLU A 97 6.46 14.86 27.77
N THR A 98 6.35 13.54 27.77
CA THR A 98 5.31 12.83 28.54
C THR A 98 5.52 12.91 30.04
N GLU A 99 6.77 12.88 30.52
CA GLU A 99 7.08 13.06 31.94
C GLU A 99 6.73 14.48 32.41
N LEU A 100 7.06 15.51 31.61
CA LEU A 100 6.65 16.89 31.88
C LEU A 100 5.12 17.03 31.89
N LEU A 101 4.46 16.42 30.90
CA LEU A 101 3.00 16.40 30.81
C LEU A 101 2.37 15.77 32.07
N SER A 102 2.91 14.67 32.57
CA SER A 102 2.40 13.98 33.76
C SER A 102 2.52 14.81 35.04
N GLN A 103 3.49 15.74 35.10
CA GLN A 103 3.67 16.66 36.22
C GLN A 103 2.72 17.88 36.15
N GLN A 104 2.27 18.23 34.96
CA GLN A 104 1.40 19.41 34.74
C GLN A 104 -0.08 19.07 34.82
N LEU A 105 -0.47 17.83 34.49
CA LEU A 105 -1.87 17.39 34.51
C LEU A 105 -2.31 17.09 35.96
N ILE A 106 -3.47 17.63 36.33
CA ILE A 106 -4.06 17.44 37.66
C ILE A 106 -5.11 16.33 37.60
N PRO A 107 -4.96 15.23 38.37
CA PRO A 107 -5.95 14.16 38.41
C PRO A 107 -7.35 14.68 38.79
N ASN A 108 -8.37 14.06 38.18
CA ASN A 108 -9.80 14.41 38.31
C ASN A 108 -10.19 15.80 37.76
N GLN A 109 -9.31 16.47 37.03
CA GLN A 109 -9.64 17.69 36.31
C GLN A 109 -10.10 17.34 34.86
N GLN A 110 -10.94 18.22 34.29
CA GLN A 110 -11.42 18.11 32.92
C GLN A 110 -10.46 18.76 31.95
N TYR A 111 -10.24 18.06 30.83
CA TYR A 111 -9.42 18.50 29.72
C TYR A 111 -10.16 18.27 28.39
N SER A 112 -9.89 19.11 27.41
CA SER A 112 -10.32 18.88 26.04
C SER A 112 -9.24 18.05 25.31
N ILE A 113 -9.63 16.94 24.73
CA ILE A 113 -8.74 16.10 23.93
C ILE A 113 -9.25 16.04 22.48
N ILE A 114 -8.32 16.16 21.53
CA ILE A 114 -8.56 15.83 20.12
C ILE A 114 -7.78 14.57 19.85
N TYR A 115 -8.44 13.56 19.31
CA TYR A 115 -7.83 12.25 19.05
C TYR A 115 -8.27 11.70 17.68
N CYS A 116 -7.42 10.88 17.08
CA CYS A 116 -7.81 10.04 15.97
C CYS A 116 -8.06 8.60 16.46
N GLU A 117 -9.16 8.02 16.04
CA GLU A 117 -9.48 6.62 16.31
C GLU A 117 -9.09 5.75 15.10
N ASN A 118 -8.24 4.78 15.34
CA ASN A 118 -7.99 3.71 14.38
C ASN A 118 -8.65 2.40 14.87
N ILE A 119 -8.51 1.31 14.10
CA ILE A 119 -9.18 0.02 14.37
C ILE A 119 -8.94 -0.51 15.79
N PHE A 120 -7.85 -0.12 16.47
CA PHE A 120 -7.43 -0.71 17.74
C PHE A 120 -7.15 0.30 18.86
N THR A 121 -6.92 1.57 18.53
CA THR A 121 -6.41 2.56 19.49
C THR A 121 -6.91 3.96 19.21
N LYS A 122 -7.02 4.77 20.27
CA LYS A 122 -7.24 6.20 20.20
C LYS A 122 -5.90 6.90 20.40
N ILE A 123 -5.44 7.68 19.42
CA ILE A 123 -4.16 8.40 19.47
C ILE A 123 -4.43 9.88 19.69
N THR A 124 -3.82 10.45 20.73
CA THR A 124 -3.97 11.87 21.07
C THR A 124 -3.26 12.75 20.04
N GLN A 125 -3.97 13.74 19.53
CA GLN A 125 -3.47 14.75 18.60
C GLN A 125 -3.35 16.14 19.25
N SER A 126 -4.23 16.44 20.21
CA SER A 126 -4.16 17.64 21.04
C SER A 126 -4.70 17.36 22.43
N LEU A 127 -4.17 18.07 23.43
CA LEU A 127 -4.64 18.04 24.79
C LEU A 127 -4.56 19.46 25.36
N SER A 128 -5.68 20.01 25.83
CA SER A 128 -5.75 21.37 26.32
C SER A 128 -6.66 21.49 27.55
N SER A 129 -6.39 22.50 28.35
CA SER A 129 -7.32 23.04 29.36
C SER A 129 -7.80 24.43 28.91
N PRO A 130 -8.78 25.08 29.61
CA PRO A 130 -9.19 26.43 29.24
C PRO A 130 -8.06 27.46 29.21
N ASP A 131 -7.02 27.26 30.03
CA ASP A 131 -5.93 28.21 30.22
C ASP A 131 -4.60 27.77 29.57
N ASN A 132 -4.50 26.52 29.12
CA ASN A 132 -3.22 25.98 28.63
C ASN A 132 -3.38 24.88 27.57
N GLU A 133 -2.53 24.91 26.56
CA GLU A 133 -2.42 23.87 25.57
C GLU A 133 -1.16 23.01 25.87
N PHE A 134 -1.36 21.72 26.12
CA PHE A 134 -0.30 20.78 26.50
C PHE A 134 0.27 20.01 25.32
N ILE A 135 -0.58 19.69 24.34
CA ILE A 135 -0.19 19.06 23.06
C ILE A 135 -0.78 19.94 21.97
N ASP A 136 0.11 20.53 21.18
CA ASP A 136 -0.21 21.50 20.14
C ASP A 136 -0.87 20.83 18.94
N LEU A 137 -2.08 21.28 18.61
CA LEU A 137 -2.85 20.78 17.48
C LEU A 137 -2.18 21.12 16.13
N ASP A 138 -1.68 22.34 15.98
CA ASP A 138 -1.08 22.80 14.72
C ASP A 138 0.19 22.01 14.41
N LYS A 139 0.97 21.68 15.44
CA LYS A 139 2.14 20.80 15.31
C LYS A 139 1.73 19.39 14.84
N SER A 140 0.68 18.82 15.43
CA SER A 140 0.18 17.50 15.05
C SER A 140 -0.35 17.46 13.60
N ILE A 141 -1.01 18.53 13.16
CA ILE A 141 -1.46 18.68 11.77
C ILE A 141 -0.25 18.78 10.83
N ALA A 142 0.75 19.58 11.18
CA ALA A 142 1.96 19.74 10.36
C ALA A 142 2.74 18.43 10.24
N GLU A 143 2.85 17.63 11.30
CA GLU A 143 3.46 16.30 11.29
C GLU A 143 2.68 15.34 10.39
N TRP A 144 1.34 15.34 10.50
CA TRP A 144 0.49 14.52 9.62
C TRP A 144 0.67 14.89 8.14
N GLU A 145 0.67 16.19 7.81
CA GLU A 145 0.91 16.66 6.43
C GLU A 145 2.29 16.27 5.91
N HIS A 146 3.31 16.34 6.76
CA HIS A 146 4.68 15.94 6.42
C HIS A 146 4.72 14.44 6.08
N ASP A 147 4.12 13.61 6.91
CA ASP A 147 4.05 12.15 6.69
C ASP A 147 3.30 11.82 5.40
N GLN A 148 2.21 12.54 5.10
CA GLN A 148 1.48 12.39 3.83
C GLN A 148 2.35 12.74 2.62
N LYS A 149 3.12 13.81 2.68
CA LYS A 149 4.05 14.20 1.59
C LYS A 149 5.11 13.13 1.35
N ILE A 150 5.71 12.59 2.41
CA ILE A 150 6.69 11.48 2.33
C ILE A 150 6.03 10.25 1.69
N PHE A 151 4.83 9.90 2.12
CA PHE A 151 4.11 8.76 1.57
C PHE A 151 3.83 8.91 0.07
N HIS A 152 3.32 10.06 -0.37
CA HIS A 152 3.09 10.31 -1.79
C HIS A 152 4.38 10.21 -2.60
N MET A 153 5.50 10.70 -2.07
CA MET A 153 6.81 10.56 -2.71
C MET A 153 7.23 9.09 -2.83
N ILE A 154 7.07 8.30 -1.78
CA ILE A 154 7.37 6.85 -1.81
C ILE A 154 6.49 6.14 -2.85
N CYS A 155 5.18 6.44 -2.89
CA CYS A 155 4.27 5.88 -3.88
C CYS A 155 4.68 6.23 -5.31
N ALA A 156 5.08 7.48 -5.57
CA ALA A 156 5.56 7.91 -6.89
C ALA A 156 6.83 7.15 -7.31
N ILE A 157 7.80 7.00 -6.41
CA ILE A 157 9.01 6.21 -6.65
C ILE A 157 8.67 4.76 -6.96
N MET A 158 7.77 4.15 -6.20
CA MET A 158 7.34 2.76 -6.41
C MET A 158 6.67 2.57 -7.77
N ILE A 159 5.80 3.51 -8.20
CA ILE A 159 5.18 3.48 -9.54
C ILE A 159 6.25 3.58 -10.63
N CYS A 160 7.22 4.46 -10.50
CA CYS A 160 8.33 4.58 -11.44
C CYS A 160 9.14 3.26 -11.54
N LEU A 161 9.45 2.62 -10.41
CA LEU A 161 10.15 1.34 -10.37
C LEU A 161 9.34 0.22 -11.03
N MET A 162 8.01 0.20 -10.84
CA MET A 162 7.12 -0.73 -11.54
C MET A 162 7.18 -0.56 -13.06
N LEU A 163 7.12 0.68 -13.55
CA LEU A 163 7.18 0.97 -14.98
C LEU A 163 8.53 0.52 -15.57
N ILE A 164 9.63 0.90 -14.93
CA ILE A 164 10.99 0.51 -15.35
C ILE A 164 11.14 -0.99 -15.32
N GLY A 165 10.74 -1.66 -14.24
CA GLY A 165 10.79 -3.12 -14.10
C GLY A 165 9.98 -3.84 -15.19
N SER A 166 8.81 -3.32 -15.55
CA SER A 166 7.97 -3.85 -16.62
C SER A 166 8.64 -3.75 -18.00
N VAL A 167 9.26 -2.61 -18.30
CA VAL A 167 10.00 -2.40 -19.54
C VAL A 167 11.22 -3.32 -19.63
N ILE A 168 11.99 -3.44 -18.56
CA ILE A 168 13.15 -4.31 -18.47
C ILE A 168 12.73 -5.78 -18.67
N SER A 169 11.70 -6.22 -17.95
CA SER A 169 11.17 -7.60 -18.06
C SER A 169 10.70 -7.89 -19.47
N TYR A 170 9.99 -6.96 -20.12
CA TYR A 170 9.60 -7.10 -21.52
C TYR A 170 10.82 -7.20 -22.45
N ALA A 171 11.81 -6.31 -22.29
CA ALA A 171 12.97 -6.26 -23.14
C ALA A 171 13.85 -7.53 -23.06
N PHE A 172 14.06 -8.06 -21.84
CA PHE A 172 14.95 -9.20 -21.62
C PHE A 172 14.23 -10.54 -21.71
N TRP A 173 13.04 -10.67 -21.15
CA TRP A 173 12.36 -11.96 -21.03
C TRP A 173 11.34 -12.25 -22.12
N CYS A 174 10.65 -11.24 -22.63
CA CYS A 174 9.57 -11.43 -23.58
C CYS A 174 9.98 -11.18 -25.04
N ARG A 175 11.10 -10.47 -25.29
CA ARG A 175 11.51 -10.10 -26.65
C ARG A 175 11.71 -11.32 -27.56
N LYS A 176 12.40 -12.38 -27.08
CA LYS A 176 12.63 -13.61 -27.85
C LYS A 176 11.33 -14.28 -28.21
N GLU A 177 10.43 -14.47 -27.26
CA GLU A 177 9.11 -15.09 -27.46
C GLU A 177 8.23 -14.26 -28.41
N CYS A 178 8.26 -12.93 -28.30
CA CYS A 178 7.56 -12.06 -29.24
C CYS A 178 8.10 -12.20 -30.69
N GLN A 179 9.40 -12.34 -30.85
CA GLN A 179 10.00 -12.60 -32.18
C GLN A 179 9.60 -13.96 -32.72
N GLU A 180 9.57 -15.01 -31.91
CA GLU A 180 9.10 -16.32 -32.30
C GLU A 180 7.62 -16.33 -32.70
N ILE A 181 6.78 -15.65 -31.94
CA ILE A 181 5.36 -15.47 -32.26
C ILE A 181 5.19 -14.82 -33.64
N LYS A 182 5.97 -13.78 -33.96
CA LYS A 182 5.95 -13.13 -35.27
C LYS A 182 6.36 -14.11 -36.37
N LYS A 183 7.42 -14.92 -36.17
CA LYS A 183 7.87 -15.95 -37.13
C LYS A 183 6.82 -17.04 -37.35
N ILE A 184 6.16 -17.50 -36.29
CA ILE A 184 5.11 -18.51 -36.40
C ILE A 184 3.90 -17.96 -37.17
N LYS A 185 3.46 -16.75 -36.86
CA LYS A 185 2.34 -16.09 -37.56
C LYS A 185 2.64 -15.93 -39.06
N SER A 186 3.84 -15.49 -39.42
CA SER A 186 4.23 -15.36 -40.84
C SER A 186 4.21 -16.70 -41.55
N LYS A 187 4.70 -17.77 -40.92
CA LYS A 187 4.65 -19.13 -41.50
C LYS A 187 3.23 -19.65 -41.71
N ILE A 188 2.33 -19.37 -40.77
CA ILE A 188 0.90 -19.73 -40.89
C ILE A 188 0.28 -18.97 -42.07
N SER A 189 0.49 -17.64 -42.13
CA SER A 189 -0.03 -16.78 -43.21
C SER A 189 0.42 -17.28 -44.62
N THR A 190 1.71 -17.57 -44.77
CA THR A 190 2.27 -18.08 -46.03
C THR A 190 1.67 -19.44 -46.44
N ARG A 191 1.38 -20.32 -45.48
CA ARG A 191 0.75 -21.62 -45.79
C ARG A 191 -0.75 -21.48 -46.10
N LEU A 192 -1.44 -20.54 -45.47
CA LEU A 192 -2.83 -20.27 -45.80
C LEU A 192 -2.99 -19.66 -47.19
N SER A 193 -2.09 -18.75 -47.60
CA SER A 193 -2.11 -18.20 -48.95
C SER A 193 -1.88 -19.26 -50.02
N LYS A 194 -0.95 -20.23 -49.79
CA LYS A 194 -0.71 -21.37 -50.70
C LYS A 194 -1.85 -22.39 -50.75
N LYS A 195 -2.73 -22.42 -49.74
CA LYS A 195 -3.89 -23.32 -49.70
C LYS A 195 -5.06 -22.77 -50.54
N ASN A 196 -5.12 -21.44 -50.69
CA ASN A 196 -6.19 -20.72 -51.37
C ASN A 196 -5.86 -20.48 -52.88
N MET A 197 -4.69 -20.83 -53.34
CA MET A 197 -4.32 -20.94 -54.75
C MET A 197 -4.47 -22.39 -55.25
#